data_036daf78314b8f14f1f74bafec715ecc
#
_entry.id   036daf78314b8f14f1f74bafec715ecc
#
_cell.length_a   1.000
_cell.length_b   1.000
_cell.length_c   1.000
_cell.angle_alpha   90.00
_cell.angle_beta   90.00
_cell.angle_gamma   90.00
#
_symmetry.space_group_name_H-M   'P 1'
#
loop_
_entity.id
_entity.type
_entity.pdbx_description
1 polymer ?
#
loop_
_entity_poly.entity_id
_entity_poly.type
_entity_poly.pdbx_seq_one_letter_code
_entity_poly.pdbx_strand_id
1 'polypeptide(L)'
;MGTLTIYLSKKQSIFHTIVFLLLSVMPLIFYIIISYRSEYFFERKNIAIGLLMFFIAFIFFKALRGEFFFLRLKDPKITFTDEGILFDEYIQGKEKWEEIAHINFGKRVMMRKPSEKYSSMMIVLKNKATVKFNKFSSTPLDKHFIEIDTAFFKENVNDEIERIIEFISTHCRRYECYKVPHQTKFVFK
;
A
#
# COMPACT_ATOMS: atom_id res chain seq x y z
N MET A 1 -24.94 -16.15 3.91
CA MET A 1 -23.49 -16.12 3.76
C MET A 1 -23.18 -14.96 2.83
N GLY A 2 -22.51 -13.96 3.32
CA GLY A 2 -22.25 -12.74 2.56
C GLY A 2 -20.76 -12.60 2.25
N THR A 3 -20.46 -12.17 1.05
CA THR A 3 -19.12 -11.71 0.68
C THR A 3 -19.16 -10.21 0.43
N LEU A 4 -18.17 -9.48 0.94
CA LEU A 4 -17.98 -8.07 0.65
C LEU A 4 -16.70 -7.92 -0.17
N THR A 5 -16.83 -7.36 -1.39
CA THR A 5 -15.68 -7.12 -2.27
C THR A 5 -15.45 -5.63 -2.41
N ILE A 6 -14.21 -5.21 -2.15
CA ILE A 6 -13.72 -3.84 -2.29
C ILE A 6 -12.76 -3.80 -3.47
N TYR A 7 -13.06 -2.98 -4.47
CA TYR A 7 -12.22 -2.80 -5.64
C TYR A 7 -11.19 -1.71 -5.41
N LEU A 8 -9.97 -1.94 -5.90
CA LEU A 8 -8.86 -0.99 -5.79
C LEU A 8 -8.71 -0.18 -7.08
N SER A 9 -8.46 1.10 -6.93
CA SER A 9 -8.29 2.05 -8.04
C SER A 9 -6.84 2.10 -8.50
N LYS A 10 -6.62 2.09 -9.79
CA LYS A 10 -5.28 2.28 -10.39
C LYS A 10 -4.87 3.75 -10.53
N LYS A 11 -5.78 4.70 -10.27
CA LYS A 11 -5.50 6.14 -10.46
C LYS A 11 -4.29 6.62 -9.66
N GLN A 12 -4.22 6.23 -8.39
CA GLN A 12 -3.11 6.59 -7.51
C GLN A 12 -1.79 5.99 -8.03
N SER A 13 -1.81 4.73 -8.44
CA SER A 13 -0.62 4.05 -8.99
C SER A 13 -0.15 4.66 -10.31
N ILE A 14 -1.07 5.12 -11.18
CA ILE A 14 -0.70 5.87 -12.39
C ILE A 14 0.02 7.16 -12.01
N PHE A 15 -0.51 7.92 -11.05
CA PHE A 15 0.13 9.15 -10.59
C PHE A 15 1.52 8.89 -10.00
N HIS A 16 1.65 7.89 -9.11
CA HIS A 16 2.95 7.49 -8.55
C HIS A 16 3.93 7.04 -9.63
N THR A 17 3.45 6.28 -10.63
CA THR A 17 4.27 5.85 -11.77
C THR A 17 4.86 7.04 -12.51
N ILE A 18 4.06 8.07 -12.81
CA ILE A 18 4.54 9.28 -13.49
C ILE A 18 5.56 10.00 -12.62
N VAL A 19 5.26 10.20 -11.33
CA VAL A 19 6.17 10.89 -10.39
C VAL A 19 7.49 10.13 -10.25
N PHE A 20 7.47 8.81 -10.02
CA PHE A 20 8.68 8.01 -9.86
C PHE A 20 9.48 7.92 -11.17
N LEU A 21 8.82 7.91 -12.33
CA LEU A 21 9.51 8.00 -13.62
C LEU A 21 10.27 9.31 -13.75
N LEU A 22 9.63 10.43 -13.46
CA LEU A 22 10.30 11.73 -13.47
C LEU A 22 11.46 11.78 -12.48
N LEU A 23 11.25 11.34 -11.23
CA LEU A 23 12.29 11.33 -10.21
C LEU A 23 13.45 10.36 -10.51
N SER A 24 13.23 9.33 -11.32
CA SER A 24 14.30 8.43 -11.76
C SER A 24 15.11 8.98 -12.93
N VAL A 25 14.48 9.73 -13.83
CA VAL A 25 15.14 10.26 -15.05
C VAL A 25 15.79 11.61 -14.81
N MET A 26 15.14 12.51 -14.06
CA MET A 26 15.65 13.88 -13.83
C MET A 26 17.06 13.95 -13.24
N PRO A 27 17.46 13.14 -12.24
CA PRO A 27 18.83 13.15 -11.72
C PRO A 27 19.87 12.81 -12.79
N LEU A 28 19.55 11.87 -13.69
CA LEU A 28 20.44 11.48 -14.78
C LEU A 28 20.59 12.59 -15.82
N ILE A 29 19.49 13.23 -16.20
CA ILE A 29 19.51 14.38 -17.11
C ILE A 29 20.34 15.51 -16.48
N PHE A 30 20.11 15.82 -15.21
CA PHE A 30 20.83 16.86 -14.50
C PHE A 30 22.34 16.57 -14.45
N TYR A 31 22.72 15.33 -14.17
CA TYR A 31 24.10 14.90 -14.21
C TYR A 31 24.72 15.07 -15.60
N ILE A 32 24.02 14.68 -16.66
CA ILE A 32 24.51 14.85 -18.04
C ILE A 32 24.73 16.32 -18.37
N ILE A 33 23.79 17.22 -17.99
CA ILE A 33 23.92 18.66 -18.24
C ILE A 33 25.13 19.25 -17.50
N ILE A 34 25.33 18.89 -16.23
CA ILE A 34 26.49 19.35 -15.45
C ILE A 34 27.78 18.86 -16.08
N SER A 35 27.82 17.57 -16.42
CA SER A 35 29.00 16.95 -17.00
C SER A 35 29.37 17.53 -18.37
N TYR A 36 28.38 17.89 -19.17
CA TYR A 36 28.60 18.51 -20.47
C TYR A 36 29.17 19.93 -20.37
N ARG A 37 28.81 20.66 -19.32
CA ARG A 37 29.31 22.02 -19.05
C ARG A 37 30.69 22.05 -18.35
N SER A 38 31.12 20.92 -17.80
CA SER A 38 32.37 20.81 -17.08
C SER A 38 33.45 20.33 -18.03
N GLU A 39 34.54 21.12 -18.22
CA GLU A 39 35.73 20.71 -18.98
C GLU A 39 36.43 19.52 -18.33
N TYR A 40 36.12 19.21 -17.07
CA TYR A 40 36.76 18.16 -16.23
C TYR A 40 35.81 17.04 -15.88
N PHE A 41 35.29 16.34 -16.89
CA PHE A 41 34.37 15.24 -16.72
C PHE A 41 34.85 14.14 -15.73
N PHE A 42 36.15 13.88 -15.70
CA PHE A 42 36.73 12.83 -14.87
C PHE A 42 37.29 13.31 -13.52
N GLU A 43 36.97 14.52 -13.07
CA GLU A 43 37.32 14.91 -11.71
C GLU A 43 36.60 14.04 -10.68
N ARG A 44 37.32 13.70 -9.58
CA ARG A 44 36.77 12.85 -8.49
C ARG A 44 35.44 13.36 -7.96
N LYS A 45 35.21 14.67 -7.92
CA LYS A 45 33.99 15.31 -7.48
C LYS A 45 32.84 14.98 -8.42
N ASN A 46 33.05 15.04 -9.72
CA ASN A 46 32.00 14.76 -10.72
C ASN A 46 31.64 13.28 -10.74
N ILE A 47 32.60 12.39 -10.53
CA ILE A 47 32.36 10.94 -10.40
C ILE A 47 31.49 10.67 -9.15
N ALA A 48 31.78 11.29 -8.00
CA ALA A 48 31.02 11.12 -6.77
C ALA A 48 29.58 11.61 -6.93
N ILE A 49 29.37 12.76 -7.58
CA ILE A 49 28.05 13.29 -7.89
C ILE A 49 27.31 12.33 -8.83
N GLY A 50 27.97 11.81 -9.86
CA GLY A 50 27.39 10.83 -10.79
C GLY A 50 26.91 9.56 -10.08
N LEU A 51 27.73 9.01 -9.20
CA LEU A 51 27.35 7.84 -8.41
C LEU A 51 26.14 8.11 -7.50
N LEU A 52 26.12 9.28 -6.86
CA LEU A 52 24.98 9.68 -6.02
C LEU A 52 23.69 9.81 -6.85
N MET A 53 23.75 10.49 -8.00
CA MET A 53 22.58 10.65 -8.88
C MET A 53 22.09 9.32 -9.44
N PHE A 54 23.01 8.42 -9.80
CA PHE A 54 22.68 7.06 -10.21
C PHE A 54 22.02 6.26 -9.08
N PHE A 55 22.50 6.37 -7.85
CA PHE A 55 21.93 5.71 -6.69
C PHE A 55 20.50 6.20 -6.40
N ILE A 56 20.29 7.53 -6.48
CA ILE A 56 18.95 8.12 -6.34
C ILE A 56 18.00 7.61 -7.44
N ALA A 57 18.44 7.64 -8.69
CA ALA A 57 17.67 7.14 -9.82
C ALA A 57 17.31 5.65 -9.64
N PHE A 58 18.23 4.84 -9.15
CA PHE A 58 18.04 3.42 -8.89
C PHE A 58 16.97 3.15 -7.82
N ILE A 59 16.95 3.94 -6.73
CA ILE A 59 15.92 3.83 -5.68
C ILE A 59 14.54 4.07 -6.27
N PHE A 60 14.36 5.15 -7.05
CA PHE A 60 13.07 5.46 -7.67
C PHE A 60 12.68 4.45 -8.74
N PHE A 61 13.64 3.95 -9.50
CA PHE A 61 13.38 2.88 -10.48
C PHE A 61 12.91 1.58 -9.81
N LYS A 62 13.46 1.26 -8.63
CA LYS A 62 13.01 0.11 -7.84
C LYS A 62 11.57 0.28 -7.33
N ALA A 63 11.20 1.49 -6.88
CA ALA A 63 9.83 1.83 -6.49
C ALA A 63 8.87 1.74 -7.70
N LEU A 64 9.28 2.27 -8.85
CA LEU A 64 8.53 2.23 -10.10
C LEU A 64 8.12 0.80 -10.51
N ARG A 65 8.98 -0.18 -10.25
CA ARG A 65 8.71 -1.59 -10.57
C ARG A 65 7.48 -2.13 -9.83
N GLY A 66 7.27 -1.71 -8.57
CA GLY A 66 6.10 -2.09 -7.79
C GLY A 66 4.80 -1.51 -8.38
N GLU A 67 4.85 -0.23 -8.79
CA GLU A 67 3.71 0.44 -9.40
C GLU A 67 3.33 -0.19 -10.75
N PHE A 68 4.30 -0.50 -11.60
CA PHE A 68 4.04 -1.21 -12.86
C PHE A 68 3.41 -2.58 -12.66
N PHE A 69 3.83 -3.29 -11.61
CA PHE A 69 3.19 -4.56 -11.28
C PHE A 69 1.71 -4.35 -10.95
N PHE A 70 1.39 -3.41 -10.07
CA PHE A 70 0.01 -3.12 -9.68
C PHE A 70 -0.85 -2.69 -10.90
N LEU A 71 -0.30 -1.90 -11.81
CA LEU A 71 -1.00 -1.47 -13.03
C LEU A 71 -1.35 -2.62 -13.99
N ARG A 72 -0.56 -3.71 -13.98
CA ARG A 72 -0.81 -4.90 -14.80
C ARG A 72 -1.94 -5.79 -14.26
N LEU A 73 -2.29 -5.68 -12.98
CA LEU A 73 -3.41 -6.41 -12.42
C LEU A 73 -4.70 -6.04 -13.13
N LYS A 74 -5.56 -7.03 -13.44
CA LYS A 74 -6.80 -6.75 -14.17
C LYS A 74 -7.80 -6.00 -13.28
N ASP A 75 -8.18 -6.58 -12.17
CA ASP A 75 -9.15 -6.06 -11.22
C ASP A 75 -8.67 -6.30 -9.77
N PRO A 76 -7.71 -5.48 -9.28
CA PRO A 76 -7.21 -5.66 -7.92
C PRO A 76 -8.33 -5.40 -6.91
N LYS A 77 -8.54 -6.35 -6.00
CA LYS A 77 -9.63 -6.31 -5.03
C LYS A 77 -9.24 -6.99 -3.73
N ILE A 78 -9.99 -6.68 -2.69
CA ILE A 78 -9.95 -7.33 -1.38
C ILE A 78 -11.33 -7.88 -1.12
N THR A 79 -11.42 -9.15 -0.79
CA THR A 79 -12.71 -9.81 -0.54
C THR A 79 -12.77 -10.30 0.89
N PHE A 80 -13.73 -9.79 1.64
CA PHE A 80 -14.09 -10.27 2.97
C PHE A 80 -15.10 -11.39 2.82
N THR A 81 -14.80 -12.54 3.43
CA THR A 81 -15.63 -13.75 3.38
C THR A 81 -15.98 -14.21 4.78
N ASP A 82 -16.84 -15.21 4.91
CA ASP A 82 -17.13 -15.84 6.20
C ASP A 82 -15.90 -16.49 6.85
N GLU A 83 -14.89 -16.88 6.08
CA GLU A 83 -13.71 -17.58 6.58
C GLU A 83 -12.50 -16.66 6.84
N GLY A 84 -12.50 -15.44 6.28
CA GLY A 84 -11.37 -14.51 6.39
C GLY A 84 -11.31 -13.49 5.27
N ILE A 85 -10.14 -12.89 5.10
CA ILE A 85 -9.87 -11.85 4.12
C ILE A 85 -9.01 -12.44 3.01
N LEU A 86 -9.51 -12.36 1.77
CA LEU A 86 -8.80 -12.74 0.55
C LEU A 86 -8.19 -11.48 -0.08
N PHE A 87 -6.92 -11.58 -0.39
CA PHE A 87 -6.20 -10.52 -1.11
C PHE A 87 -5.93 -11.03 -2.52
N ASP A 88 -6.83 -10.70 -3.44
CA ASP A 88 -6.70 -11.11 -4.83
C ASP A 88 -5.73 -10.23 -5.60
N GLU A 89 -4.81 -10.87 -6.31
CA GLU A 89 -3.85 -10.31 -7.26
C GLU A 89 -2.80 -9.35 -6.69
N TYR A 90 -3.14 -8.44 -5.78
CA TYR A 90 -2.21 -7.48 -5.18
C TYR A 90 -1.32 -8.13 -4.12
N ILE A 91 -1.94 -8.92 -3.28
CA ILE A 91 -1.32 -9.74 -2.25
C ILE A 91 -1.86 -11.15 -2.48
N GLN A 92 -0.99 -12.13 -2.66
CA GLN A 92 -1.45 -13.49 -2.83
C GLN A 92 -1.68 -14.16 -1.49
N GLY A 93 -2.90 -14.53 -1.21
CA GLY A 93 -3.20 -15.32 -0.03
C GLY A 93 -4.53 -14.99 0.63
N LYS A 94 -4.76 -15.66 1.73
CA LYS A 94 -5.94 -15.54 2.57
C LYS A 94 -5.48 -15.51 4.02
N GLU A 95 -6.00 -14.55 4.79
CA GLU A 95 -5.86 -14.54 6.23
C GLU A 95 -7.20 -14.94 6.87
N LYS A 96 -7.17 -15.96 7.71
CA LYS A 96 -8.35 -16.41 8.44
C LYS A 96 -8.67 -15.46 9.58
N TRP A 97 -9.95 -15.32 9.93
CA TRP A 97 -10.37 -14.50 11.07
C TRP A 97 -9.67 -14.87 12.38
N GLU A 98 -9.41 -16.16 12.60
CA GLU A 98 -8.72 -16.70 13.78
C GLU A 98 -7.26 -16.21 13.90
N GLU A 99 -6.63 -15.89 12.78
CA GLU A 99 -5.23 -15.42 12.69
C GLU A 99 -5.12 -13.92 12.86
N ILE A 100 -6.24 -13.18 12.78
CA ILE A 100 -6.27 -11.74 12.95
C ILE A 100 -6.35 -11.39 14.44
N ALA A 101 -5.41 -10.57 14.91
CA ALA A 101 -5.43 -10.04 16.27
C ALA A 101 -6.36 -8.83 16.38
N HIS A 102 -6.23 -7.88 15.44
CA HIS A 102 -7.15 -6.74 15.37
C HIS A 102 -7.12 -6.08 13.99
N ILE A 103 -8.21 -5.38 13.67
CA ILE A 103 -8.31 -4.49 12.52
C ILE A 103 -8.53 -3.07 13.04
N ASN A 104 -7.70 -2.14 12.59
CA ASN A 104 -7.75 -0.74 12.99
C ASN A 104 -7.93 0.15 11.76
N PHE A 105 -8.84 1.11 11.85
CA PHE A 105 -9.09 2.12 10.82
C PHE A 105 -8.50 3.45 11.30
N GLY A 106 -7.34 3.81 10.76
CA GLY A 106 -6.57 4.98 11.19
C GLY A 106 -6.89 6.24 10.41
N LYS A 107 -6.80 7.39 11.08
CA LYS A 107 -6.69 8.69 10.41
C LYS A 107 -5.21 9.01 10.21
N ARG A 108 -4.77 9.20 8.97
CA ARG A 108 -3.47 9.81 8.72
C ARG A 108 -3.61 11.33 8.86
N VAL A 109 -2.83 11.93 9.74
CA VAL A 109 -2.89 13.37 10.06
C VAL A 109 -2.33 14.27 8.94
N MET A 110 -1.65 13.71 7.94
CA MET A 110 -0.99 14.51 6.91
C MET A 110 -1.63 14.36 5.52
N MET A 111 -1.98 15.48 4.92
CA MET A 111 -2.19 15.74 3.48
C MET A 111 -3.42 15.15 2.79
N ARG A 112 -4.50 14.81 3.47
CA ARG A 112 -5.75 14.41 2.82
C ARG A 112 -6.86 15.44 2.97
N LYS A 113 -7.83 15.35 2.04
CA LYS A 113 -9.01 16.19 2.04
C LYS A 113 -9.70 16.12 3.40
N PRO A 114 -10.12 17.26 4.00
CA PRO A 114 -10.78 17.29 5.30
C PRO A 114 -12.04 16.42 5.40
N SER A 115 -12.63 16.07 4.26
CA SER A 115 -13.83 15.21 4.14
C SER A 115 -13.55 13.71 4.33
N GLU A 116 -12.30 13.27 4.27
CA GLU A 116 -11.97 11.85 4.45
C GLU A 116 -11.75 11.53 5.92
N LYS A 117 -12.64 10.71 6.48
CA LYS A 117 -12.61 10.28 7.89
C LYS A 117 -11.52 9.24 8.15
N TYR A 118 -11.19 8.43 7.14
CA TYR A 118 -10.24 7.34 7.26
C TYR A 118 -9.15 7.43 6.18
N SER A 119 -7.93 7.04 6.53
CA SER A 119 -6.78 7.09 5.62
C SER A 119 -6.05 5.76 5.44
N SER A 120 -6.24 4.82 6.34
CA SER A 120 -5.66 3.48 6.23
C SER A 120 -6.51 2.45 6.97
N MET A 121 -6.46 1.21 6.49
CA MET A 121 -6.93 0.04 7.20
C MET A 121 -5.70 -0.81 7.54
N MET A 122 -5.47 -1.08 8.82
CA MET A 122 -4.39 -1.90 9.30
C MET A 122 -4.95 -3.19 9.89
N ILE A 123 -4.52 -4.32 9.33
CA ILE A 123 -4.84 -5.67 9.80
C ILE A 123 -3.61 -6.19 10.53
N VAL A 124 -3.71 -6.41 11.82
CA VAL A 124 -2.63 -6.96 12.65
C VAL A 124 -2.91 -8.43 12.91
N LEU A 125 -1.90 -9.26 12.69
CA LEU A 125 -1.99 -10.71 12.77
C LEU A 125 -1.42 -11.21 14.10
N LYS A 126 -1.98 -12.30 14.64
CA LYS A 126 -1.46 -12.98 15.84
C LYS A 126 -0.10 -13.65 15.56
N ASN A 127 0.05 -14.19 14.37
CA ASN A 127 1.24 -14.86 13.89
C ASN A 127 1.78 -14.16 12.63
N LYS A 128 2.87 -14.68 12.07
CA LYS A 128 3.38 -14.19 10.79
C LYS A 128 2.35 -14.40 9.69
N ALA A 129 2.18 -13.39 8.84
CA ALA A 129 1.29 -13.44 7.70
C ALA A 129 1.54 -14.68 6.82
N THR A 130 0.46 -15.38 6.47
CA THR A 130 0.50 -16.47 5.48
C THR A 130 0.45 -15.93 4.06
N VAL A 131 -0.04 -14.69 3.89
CA VAL A 131 -0.07 -14.00 2.59
C VAL A 131 1.34 -13.76 2.07
N LYS A 132 1.55 -14.14 0.83
CA LYS A 132 2.79 -13.84 0.10
C LYS A 132 2.58 -12.55 -0.67
N PHE A 133 3.27 -11.52 -0.24
CA PHE A 133 3.39 -10.33 -1.08
C PHE A 133 4.15 -10.68 -2.35
N ASN A 134 3.69 -10.19 -3.46
CA ASN A 134 4.42 -10.40 -4.69
C ASN A 134 5.83 -9.82 -4.54
N LYS A 135 6.85 -10.54 -4.99
CA LYS A 135 8.28 -10.15 -4.91
C LYS A 135 8.59 -8.75 -5.47
N PHE A 136 7.63 -8.15 -6.14
CA PHE A 136 7.74 -6.84 -6.78
C PHE A 136 7.00 -5.72 -6.03
N SER A 137 6.27 -6.02 -4.95
CA SER A 137 5.73 -5.00 -4.07
C SER A 137 6.87 -4.32 -3.31
N SER A 138 6.95 -3.00 -3.40
CA SER A 138 7.91 -2.19 -2.64
C SER A 138 7.55 -2.04 -1.16
N THR A 139 6.41 -2.56 -0.74
CA THR A 139 5.96 -2.49 0.64
C THR A 139 6.83 -3.40 1.49
N PRO A 140 7.62 -2.89 2.45
CA PRO A 140 8.36 -3.71 3.37
C PRO A 140 7.38 -4.56 4.16
N LEU A 141 7.58 -5.86 4.09
CA LEU A 141 6.86 -6.85 4.87
C LEU A 141 7.32 -6.76 6.31
N ASP A 142 6.61 -6.01 7.09
CA ASP A 142 6.50 -6.41 8.48
C ASP A 142 5.52 -7.59 8.53
N LYS A 143 6.05 -8.75 8.93
CA LYS A 143 5.37 -10.04 8.85
C LYS A 143 4.16 -10.17 9.78
N HIS A 144 3.83 -9.12 10.53
CA HIS A 144 2.78 -9.10 11.55
C HIS A 144 1.62 -8.16 11.24
N PHE A 145 1.72 -7.32 10.23
CA PHE A 145 0.60 -6.47 9.83
C PHE A 145 0.53 -6.24 8.32
N ILE A 146 -0.68 -5.99 7.85
CA ILE A 146 -1.00 -5.62 6.47
C ILE A 146 -1.64 -4.23 6.53
N GLU A 147 -0.98 -3.24 5.97
CA GLU A 147 -1.52 -1.89 5.84
C GLU A 147 -2.05 -1.67 4.43
N ILE A 148 -3.30 -1.25 4.34
CA ILE A 148 -3.97 -0.91 3.09
C ILE A 148 -4.27 0.58 3.12
N ASP A 149 -3.63 1.32 2.24
CA ASP A 149 -3.91 2.73 2.04
C ASP A 149 -5.27 2.89 1.35
N THR A 150 -6.19 3.59 2.02
CA THR A 150 -7.54 3.81 1.51
C THR A 150 -7.60 4.68 0.25
N ALA A 151 -6.49 5.37 -0.10
CA ALA A 151 -6.38 6.08 -1.37
C ALA A 151 -6.50 5.17 -2.59
N PHE A 152 -6.26 3.87 -2.41
CA PHE A 152 -6.44 2.89 -3.49
C PHE A 152 -7.89 2.42 -3.62
N PHE A 153 -8.81 2.77 -2.74
CA PHE A 153 -10.21 2.38 -2.89
C PHE A 153 -10.82 3.07 -4.12
N LYS A 154 -11.58 2.29 -4.90
CA LYS A 154 -12.17 2.78 -6.14
C LYS A 154 -13.33 3.73 -5.90
N GLU A 155 -14.11 3.47 -4.87
CA GLU A 155 -15.29 4.23 -4.47
C GLU A 155 -14.99 5.22 -3.34
N ASN A 156 -16.03 5.84 -2.78
CA ASN A 156 -15.87 6.74 -1.65
C ASN A 156 -15.28 5.99 -0.45
N VAL A 157 -14.15 6.48 0.04
CA VAL A 157 -13.40 5.86 1.15
C VAL A 157 -14.26 5.67 2.40
N ASN A 158 -15.07 6.67 2.75
CA ASN A 158 -15.89 6.59 3.97
C ASN A 158 -16.97 5.52 3.83
N ASP A 159 -17.64 5.48 2.70
CA ASP A 159 -18.71 4.51 2.44
C ASP A 159 -18.16 3.09 2.40
N GLU A 160 -17.02 2.89 1.74
CA GLU A 160 -16.36 1.58 1.70
C GLU A 160 -15.91 1.10 3.08
N ILE A 161 -15.35 1.98 3.89
CA ILE A 161 -14.94 1.61 5.25
C ILE A 161 -16.15 1.34 6.13
N GLU A 162 -17.24 2.09 6.01
CA GLU A 162 -18.46 1.82 6.77
C GLU A 162 -19.05 0.47 6.40
N ARG A 163 -19.05 0.09 5.11
CA ARG A 163 -19.44 -1.26 4.66
C ARG A 163 -18.55 -2.35 5.26
N ILE A 164 -17.23 -2.13 5.31
CA ILE A 164 -16.30 -3.07 5.94
C ILE A 164 -16.58 -3.19 7.44
N ILE A 165 -16.80 -2.07 8.13
CA ILE A 165 -17.13 -2.05 9.56
C ILE A 165 -18.43 -2.81 9.84
N GLU A 166 -19.44 -2.61 9.04
CA GLU A 166 -20.72 -3.32 9.15
C GLU A 166 -20.53 -4.82 8.93
N PHE A 167 -19.80 -5.19 7.88
CA PHE A 167 -19.47 -6.59 7.61
C PHE A 167 -18.73 -7.24 8.77
N ILE A 168 -17.65 -6.62 9.28
CA ILE A 168 -16.89 -7.13 10.42
C ILE A 168 -17.78 -7.22 11.68
N SER A 169 -18.62 -6.23 11.95
CA SER A 169 -19.53 -6.21 13.10
C SER A 169 -20.51 -7.38 13.08
N THR A 170 -20.96 -7.77 11.90
CA THR A 170 -21.82 -8.95 11.72
C THR A 170 -21.04 -10.25 12.00
N HIS A 171 -19.76 -10.31 11.60
CA HIS A 171 -18.88 -11.46 11.83
C HIS A 171 -18.39 -11.54 13.27
N CYS A 172 -18.23 -10.42 13.96
CA CYS A 172 -17.84 -10.38 15.37
C CYS A 172 -18.78 -11.19 16.30
N ARG A 173 -20.02 -11.37 15.91
CA ARG A 173 -20.95 -12.23 16.65
C ARG A 173 -20.60 -13.71 16.58
N ARG A 174 -19.80 -14.12 15.58
CA ARG A 174 -19.38 -15.52 15.35
C ARG A 174 -17.98 -15.83 15.87
N TYR A 175 -17.10 -14.85 15.92
CA TYR A 175 -15.67 -15.04 16.14
C TYR A 175 -15.15 -14.34 17.42
N GLU A 176 -15.97 -14.22 18.45
CA GLU A 176 -15.54 -13.63 19.74
C GLU A 176 -14.73 -12.34 19.58
N CYS A 177 -15.12 -11.45 18.70
CA CYS A 177 -14.47 -10.16 18.57
C CYS A 177 -15.35 -9.04 19.16
N TYR A 178 -14.72 -7.91 19.49
CA TYR A 178 -15.42 -6.75 20.00
C TYR A 178 -14.88 -5.45 19.43
N LYS A 179 -15.74 -4.48 19.28
CA LYS A 179 -15.35 -3.13 18.92
C LYS A 179 -14.86 -2.39 20.16
N VAL A 180 -13.68 -1.80 20.09
CA VAL A 180 -13.13 -0.99 21.19
C VAL A 180 -13.96 0.30 21.32
N PRO A 181 -14.43 0.66 22.55
CA PRO A 181 -15.15 1.91 22.78
C PRO A 181 -14.36 3.12 22.29
N HIS A 182 -15.04 4.07 21.66
CA HIS A 182 -14.47 5.33 21.13
C HIS A 182 -13.38 5.18 20.05
N GLN A 183 -13.14 3.97 19.54
CA GLN A 183 -12.19 3.70 18.45
C GLN A 183 -12.85 2.88 17.35
N THR A 184 -12.39 3.09 16.11
CA THR A 184 -12.78 2.25 14.99
C THR A 184 -11.80 1.07 14.86
N LYS A 185 -11.77 0.26 15.91
CA LYS A 185 -10.88 -0.90 16.04
C LYS A 185 -11.69 -2.12 16.49
N PHE A 186 -11.47 -3.24 15.80
CA PHE A 186 -12.02 -4.54 16.18
C PHE A 186 -10.88 -5.43 16.68
N VAL A 187 -11.07 -6.04 17.86
CA VAL A 187 -10.13 -6.97 18.47
C VAL A 187 -10.73 -8.37 18.41
N PHE A 188 -9.97 -9.33 17.89
CA PHE A 188 -10.33 -10.73 17.75
C PHE A 188 -9.60 -11.54 18.83
N LYS A 189 -10.37 -12.31 19.63
CA LYS A 189 -9.84 -13.17 20.69
C LYS A 189 -9.28 -14.50 20.16
#